data_8c9fa6f0d59811d65d2d4ecf84a8e0df
#
_entry.id   8c9fa6f0d59811d65d2d4ecf84a8e0df
#
_cell.length_a   1.000
_cell.length_b   1.000
_cell.length_c   1.000
_cell.angle_alpha   90.00
_cell.angle_beta   90.00
_cell.angle_gamma   90.00
#
_symmetry.space_group_name_H-M   'P 1'
#
loop_
_entity.id
_entity.type
_entity.pdbx_description
1 polymer ?
#
loop_
_entity_poly.entity_id
_entity_poly.type
_entity_poly.pdbx_seq_one_letter_code
_entity_poly.pdbx_strand_id
1 'polypeptide(L)'
;MPTIIKKFQYSGLLNTITIPAGATSVDMYLWGGAGAGGGGDAGGPGGSGAAGHYVTKTSYSLASNVGDVLEVAVGGGGAGGGSGGGAPGGANGKGKTDFSGGEGGNAGPQPYSGGGGGAGGATTLFVDGSAVATAGGGAGGGGAGQFSNGGSGINTNSATTASPGTLGEDGADHSGDGGGGGAGGGGADGGKGGAGGSGDNGGGGGYSGSNLVPSSGSENNGSGTAPGVTSLVIDSVQYYDSGAAVGTAGSSGSAGNGLAVLVFTVGVQASTKVGGAWKDITSIQTKVSGAWKTVTAGYVKVSGAWKALFNSGLNFTETAAGFGNPNGNTSSGTGGSGGGGGCFIAGTMISMNDGTFKPVEQ
;
A
#
# COMPACT_ATOMS: atom_id res chain seq x y z
N MET A 1 -14.57 -23.08 -2.60
CA MET A 1 -15.41 -22.12 -1.86
C MET A 1 -15.46 -20.86 -2.68
N PRO A 2 -16.56 -20.12 -2.72
CA PRO A 2 -16.59 -18.84 -3.41
C PRO A 2 -15.61 -17.86 -2.77
N THR A 3 -15.00 -17.02 -3.59
CA THR A 3 -14.03 -15.99 -3.19
C THR A 3 -14.53 -14.62 -3.60
N ILE A 4 -14.21 -13.60 -2.81
CA ILE A 4 -14.45 -12.20 -3.14
C ILE A 4 -13.11 -11.47 -3.10
N ILE A 5 -12.78 -10.80 -4.20
CA ILE A 5 -11.49 -10.12 -4.34
C ILE A 5 -11.71 -8.62 -4.24
N LYS A 6 -10.93 -7.97 -3.38
CA LYS A 6 -10.89 -6.53 -3.20
C LYS A 6 -9.47 -6.03 -3.48
N LYS A 7 -9.37 -4.99 -4.30
CA LYS A 7 -8.12 -4.34 -4.67
C LYS A 7 -8.15 -2.88 -4.22
N PHE A 8 -7.13 -2.46 -3.50
CA PHE A 8 -6.97 -1.11 -2.99
C PHE A 8 -5.70 -0.49 -3.55
N GLN A 9 -5.84 0.63 -4.21
CA GLN A 9 -4.75 1.48 -4.67
C GLN A 9 -4.58 2.66 -3.72
N TYR A 10 -3.42 3.30 -3.76
CA TYR A 10 -3.17 4.50 -2.98
C TYR A 10 -4.14 5.62 -3.39
N SER A 11 -4.84 6.15 -2.41
CA SER A 11 -5.76 7.28 -2.58
C SER A 11 -5.56 8.38 -1.52
N GLY A 12 -4.61 8.17 -0.59
CA GLY A 12 -4.48 9.00 0.61
C GLY A 12 -5.61 8.79 1.62
N LEU A 13 -6.40 7.74 1.45
CA LEU A 13 -7.54 7.41 2.30
C LEU A 13 -7.33 6.08 3.02
N LEU A 14 -7.80 6.01 4.27
CA LEU A 14 -7.96 4.75 4.99
C LEU A 14 -9.26 4.10 4.54
N ASN A 15 -9.16 2.91 3.95
CA ASN A 15 -10.33 2.13 3.57
C ASN A 15 -10.71 1.20 4.72
N THR A 16 -11.99 1.19 5.08
CA THR A 16 -12.51 0.31 6.13
C THR A 16 -13.56 -0.63 5.56
N ILE A 17 -13.49 -1.88 5.99
CA ILE A 17 -14.40 -2.95 5.59
C ILE A 17 -14.93 -3.60 6.85
N THR A 18 -16.24 -3.64 7.05
CA THR A 18 -16.82 -4.51 8.09
C THR A 18 -16.76 -5.95 7.60
N ILE A 19 -16.13 -6.82 8.39
CA ILE A 19 -16.01 -8.26 8.08
C ILE A 19 -17.40 -8.89 8.12
N PRO A 20 -17.95 -9.33 6.97
CA PRO A 20 -19.31 -9.83 6.92
C PRO A 20 -19.41 -11.24 7.51
N ALA A 21 -20.61 -11.57 8.01
CA ALA A 21 -20.94 -12.92 8.40
C ALA A 21 -20.71 -13.87 7.22
N GLY A 22 -20.02 -14.99 7.46
CA GLY A 22 -19.67 -15.97 6.43
C GLY A 22 -18.26 -15.83 5.85
N ALA A 23 -17.55 -14.74 6.11
CA ALA A 23 -16.13 -14.69 5.83
C ALA A 23 -15.39 -15.64 6.78
N THR A 24 -14.67 -16.62 6.24
CA THR A 24 -13.92 -17.61 7.02
C THR A 24 -12.43 -17.31 7.08
N SER A 25 -11.89 -16.79 6.00
CA SER A 25 -10.48 -16.39 5.91
C SER A 25 -10.27 -15.32 4.85
N VAL A 26 -9.11 -14.67 4.90
CA VAL A 26 -8.63 -13.75 3.88
C VAL A 26 -7.19 -14.11 3.51
N ASP A 27 -6.93 -14.13 2.20
CA ASP A 27 -5.56 -14.08 1.68
C ASP A 27 -5.22 -12.62 1.45
N MET A 28 -4.05 -12.19 1.92
CA MET A 28 -3.59 -10.83 1.82
C MET A 28 -2.29 -10.76 1.00
N TYR A 29 -2.23 -9.76 0.12
CA TYR A 29 -1.09 -9.46 -0.74
C TYR A 29 -0.86 -7.95 -0.67
N LEU A 30 0.22 -7.52 -0.02
CA LEU A 30 0.49 -6.13 0.29
C LEU A 30 1.82 -5.69 -0.34
N TRP A 31 1.84 -4.54 -0.99
CA TRP A 31 3.05 -3.87 -1.48
C TRP A 31 3.13 -2.49 -0.85
N GLY A 32 4.25 -2.17 -0.22
CA GLY A 32 4.54 -0.82 0.30
C GLY A 32 4.77 0.18 -0.83
N GLY A 33 4.63 1.46 -0.54
CA GLY A 33 5.06 2.52 -1.46
C GLY A 33 6.59 2.52 -1.61
N ALA A 34 7.09 2.90 -2.78
CA ALA A 34 8.51 2.94 -3.05
C ALA A 34 9.12 4.30 -2.69
N GLY A 35 10.42 4.35 -2.49
CA GLY A 35 11.19 5.57 -2.36
C GLY A 35 11.58 6.15 -3.70
N ALA A 36 11.77 7.46 -3.73
CA ALA A 36 12.21 8.20 -4.90
C ALA A 36 13.71 8.50 -4.87
N GLY A 37 14.29 8.74 -6.02
CA GLY A 37 15.69 9.08 -6.17
C GLY A 37 16.00 10.50 -5.70
N GLY A 38 17.23 10.77 -5.32
CA GLY A 38 17.75 12.08 -4.99
C GLY A 38 18.01 12.93 -6.23
N GLY A 39 18.09 14.24 -6.04
CA GLY A 39 18.43 15.21 -7.05
C GLY A 39 19.84 15.01 -7.61
N GLY A 40 19.96 15.10 -8.94
CA GLY A 40 21.25 15.13 -9.63
C GLY A 40 21.79 16.56 -9.71
N ASP A 41 23.07 16.68 -10.04
CA ASP A 41 23.74 17.94 -10.36
C ASP A 41 24.84 17.75 -11.41
N ALA A 42 25.54 18.85 -11.73
CA ALA A 42 26.68 18.86 -12.66
C ALA A 42 27.79 17.85 -12.28
N GLY A 43 27.92 17.50 -11.00
CA GLY A 43 28.86 16.50 -10.48
C GLY A 43 28.41 15.04 -10.66
N GLY A 44 27.14 14.77 -10.93
CA GLY A 44 26.64 13.42 -11.13
C GLY A 44 25.13 13.24 -10.84
N PRO A 45 24.62 12.05 -11.04
CA PRO A 45 23.23 11.71 -10.69
C PRO A 45 23.04 11.57 -9.19
N GLY A 46 21.86 11.91 -8.72
CA GLY A 46 21.40 11.49 -7.41
C GLY A 46 21.25 9.97 -7.32
N GLY A 47 21.22 9.44 -6.10
CA GLY A 47 21.01 8.03 -5.82
C GLY A 47 19.60 7.60 -6.17
N SER A 48 19.42 6.32 -6.51
CA SER A 48 18.11 5.74 -6.75
C SER A 48 17.36 5.51 -5.44
N GLY A 49 16.05 5.68 -5.44
CA GLY A 49 15.20 5.22 -4.35
C GLY A 49 14.99 3.71 -4.41
N ALA A 50 14.68 3.11 -3.27
CA ALA A 50 14.45 1.69 -3.12
C ALA A 50 12.99 1.33 -3.42
N ALA A 51 12.76 0.10 -3.88
CA ALA A 51 11.42 -0.45 -4.05
C ALA A 51 10.70 -0.58 -2.71
N GLY A 52 9.36 -0.54 -2.74
CA GLY A 52 8.55 -0.96 -1.62
C GLY A 52 8.59 -2.48 -1.43
N HIS A 53 8.43 -2.92 -0.20
CA HIS A 53 8.44 -4.32 0.18
C HIS A 53 7.13 -5.02 -0.18
N TYR A 54 7.15 -6.35 -0.15
CA TYR A 54 5.98 -7.19 -0.36
C TYR A 54 5.78 -8.12 0.83
N VAL A 55 4.53 -8.24 1.29
CA VAL A 55 4.13 -9.18 2.34
C VAL A 55 2.88 -9.93 1.89
N THR A 56 2.85 -11.23 2.11
CA THR A 56 1.67 -12.05 1.85
C THR A 56 1.40 -13.03 2.98
N LYS A 57 0.14 -13.32 3.18
CA LYS A 57 -0.37 -14.36 4.06
C LYS A 57 -1.61 -14.97 3.45
N THR A 58 -1.60 -16.27 3.23
CA THR A 58 -2.79 -17.02 2.80
C THR A 58 -3.55 -17.57 4.00
N SER A 59 -4.86 -17.67 3.87
CA SER A 59 -5.77 -18.28 4.84
C SER A 59 -5.67 -17.69 6.26
N TYR A 60 -5.50 -16.36 6.36
CA TYR A 60 -5.65 -15.69 7.65
C TYR A 60 -7.09 -15.85 8.14
N SER A 61 -7.28 -16.47 9.33
CA SER A 61 -8.61 -16.79 9.85
C SER A 61 -9.37 -15.53 10.25
N LEU A 62 -10.62 -15.42 9.80
CA LEU A 62 -11.57 -14.36 10.18
C LEU A 62 -12.70 -14.88 11.07
N ALA A 63 -12.66 -16.15 11.48
CA ALA A 63 -13.77 -16.78 12.19
C ALA A 63 -14.13 -16.10 13.53
N SER A 64 -13.15 -15.51 14.22
CA SER A 64 -13.35 -14.74 15.46
C SER A 64 -13.59 -13.24 15.23
N ASN A 65 -13.53 -12.76 14.00
CA ASN A 65 -13.52 -11.35 13.66
C ASN A 65 -14.77 -10.90 12.88
N VAL A 66 -15.81 -11.74 12.84
CA VAL A 66 -17.07 -11.37 12.16
C VAL A 66 -17.70 -10.17 12.87
N GLY A 67 -17.95 -9.12 12.10
CA GLY A 67 -18.48 -7.85 12.62
C GLY A 67 -17.39 -6.83 13.00
N ASP A 68 -16.14 -7.26 13.14
CA ASP A 68 -15.00 -6.36 13.37
C ASP A 68 -14.70 -5.51 12.13
N VAL A 69 -13.92 -4.46 12.32
CA VAL A 69 -13.49 -3.57 11.24
C VAL A 69 -12.09 -3.97 10.76
N LEU A 70 -12.01 -4.27 9.48
CA LEU A 70 -10.76 -4.45 8.76
C LEU A 70 -10.40 -3.13 8.07
N GLU A 71 -9.23 -2.59 8.37
CA GLU A 71 -8.75 -1.34 7.81
C GLU A 71 -7.58 -1.62 6.86
N VAL A 72 -7.58 -0.97 5.69
CA VAL A 72 -6.53 -1.07 4.67
C VAL A 72 -5.95 0.31 4.42
N ALA A 73 -4.70 0.52 4.83
CA ALA A 73 -3.92 1.70 4.54
C ALA A 73 -2.91 1.37 3.45
N VAL A 74 -3.06 1.95 2.27
CA VAL A 74 -2.11 1.76 1.16
C VAL A 74 -1.09 2.89 1.20
N GLY A 75 0.20 2.55 1.20
CA GLY A 75 1.31 3.49 1.25
C GLY A 75 1.49 4.25 -0.06
N GLY A 76 1.74 5.56 0.03
CA GLY A 76 2.13 6.38 -1.14
C GLY A 76 3.61 6.21 -1.46
N GLY A 77 3.98 6.45 -2.70
CA GLY A 77 5.38 6.60 -3.12
C GLY A 77 5.94 7.96 -2.70
N GLY A 78 7.25 8.01 -2.45
CA GLY A 78 7.99 9.24 -2.19
C GLY A 78 8.15 10.10 -3.44
N ALA A 79 8.48 11.38 -3.27
CA ALA A 79 8.81 12.29 -4.35
C ALA A 79 10.33 12.43 -4.51
N GLY A 80 10.79 12.68 -5.74
CA GLY A 80 12.19 12.92 -6.04
C GLY A 80 12.74 14.18 -5.40
N GLY A 81 14.02 14.18 -5.04
CA GLY A 81 14.72 15.36 -4.55
C GLY A 81 14.95 16.37 -5.67
N GLY A 82 14.97 17.66 -5.30
CA GLY A 82 15.27 18.74 -6.25
C GLY A 82 16.72 18.75 -6.70
N SER A 83 17.01 19.38 -7.84
CA SER A 83 18.36 19.57 -8.38
C SER A 83 18.82 21.02 -8.24
N GLY A 84 20.08 21.23 -7.98
CA GLY A 84 20.73 22.53 -7.82
C GLY A 84 20.82 23.01 -6.38
N GLY A 85 21.60 24.07 -6.15
CA GLY A 85 21.86 24.58 -4.82
C GLY A 85 20.62 25.03 -4.06
N GLY A 86 20.51 24.65 -2.82
CA GLY A 86 19.36 24.90 -1.97
C GLY A 86 18.10 24.13 -2.37
N ALA A 87 18.25 23.11 -3.24
CA ALA A 87 17.13 22.30 -3.68
C ALA A 87 16.48 21.56 -2.50
N PRO A 88 15.14 21.56 -2.41
CA PRO A 88 14.45 20.88 -1.34
C PRO A 88 14.58 19.37 -1.49
N GLY A 89 14.54 18.68 -0.37
CA GLY A 89 14.35 17.24 -0.34
C GLY A 89 12.97 16.85 -0.89
N GLY A 90 12.86 15.61 -1.33
CA GLY A 90 11.61 15.03 -1.82
C GLY A 90 10.62 14.80 -0.68
N ALA A 91 9.35 15.08 -0.95
CA ALA A 91 8.27 14.84 0.01
C ALA A 91 8.07 13.35 0.25
N ASN A 92 7.63 13.00 1.46
CA ASN A 92 7.38 11.63 1.87
C ASN A 92 6.15 11.00 1.23
N GLY A 93 6.19 9.69 1.03
CA GLY A 93 5.02 8.88 0.76
C GLY A 93 4.17 8.73 2.03
N LYS A 94 2.88 9.03 1.91
CA LYS A 94 1.95 8.96 3.05
C LYS A 94 1.55 7.51 3.34
N GLY A 95 1.37 7.19 4.61
CA GLY A 95 0.74 5.99 5.15
C GLY A 95 -0.28 6.39 6.20
N LYS A 96 -0.89 5.40 6.89
CA LYS A 96 -1.69 5.72 8.10
C LYS A 96 -0.72 6.28 9.14
N THR A 97 -1.05 7.42 9.71
CA THR A 97 -0.33 8.20 10.74
C THR A 97 1.15 7.80 10.99
N ASP A 98 1.40 6.66 11.62
CA ASP A 98 2.75 6.21 12.02
C ASP A 98 3.46 5.31 10.97
N PHE A 99 2.88 5.17 9.77
CA PHE A 99 3.39 4.32 8.70
C PHE A 99 3.84 5.09 7.46
N SER A 100 4.00 6.41 7.56
CA SER A 100 4.50 7.25 6.48
C SER A 100 6.02 7.12 6.35
N GLY A 101 6.55 7.35 5.15
CA GLY A 101 8.00 7.55 4.95
C GLY A 101 8.47 8.88 5.51
N GLY A 102 9.78 9.08 5.60
CA GLY A 102 10.42 10.34 5.91
C GLY A 102 10.56 11.25 4.69
N GLU A 103 10.90 12.51 4.92
CA GLU A 103 11.24 13.51 3.89
C GLU A 103 12.74 13.46 3.56
N GLY A 104 13.11 13.70 2.31
CA GLY A 104 14.50 13.82 1.90
C GLY A 104 15.16 15.05 2.51
N GLY A 105 16.45 15.00 2.80
CA GLY A 105 17.23 16.14 3.27
C GLY A 105 17.42 17.21 2.20
N ASN A 106 17.48 18.46 2.60
CA ASN A 106 17.73 19.57 1.69
C ASN A 106 19.20 19.59 1.22
N ALA A 107 19.39 20.02 -0.02
CA ALA A 107 20.72 20.31 -0.55
C ALA A 107 21.32 21.55 0.14
N GLY A 108 22.65 21.61 0.18
CA GLY A 108 23.37 22.80 0.59
C GLY A 108 23.11 23.99 -0.36
N PRO A 109 23.37 25.23 0.10
CA PRO A 109 23.01 26.45 -0.64
C PRO A 109 23.86 26.74 -1.87
N GLN A 110 24.92 26.03 -2.07
CA GLN A 110 25.84 26.21 -3.18
C GLN A 110 25.34 25.55 -4.47
N PRO A 111 25.76 25.99 -5.67
CA PRO A 111 25.13 25.66 -6.93
C PRO A 111 25.26 24.19 -7.38
N TYR A 112 26.05 23.37 -6.70
CA TYR A 112 26.43 22.01 -7.13
C TYR A 112 25.95 20.96 -6.13
N SER A 113 24.68 21.00 -5.73
CA SER A 113 24.15 20.04 -4.77
C SER A 113 22.70 19.66 -5.08
N GLY A 114 22.33 18.42 -4.83
CA GLY A 114 20.96 17.91 -5.00
C GLY A 114 20.32 17.54 -3.68
N GLY A 115 18.99 17.73 -3.57
CA GLY A 115 18.23 17.28 -2.41
C GLY A 115 18.09 15.75 -2.38
N GLY A 116 17.94 15.18 -1.20
CA GLY A 116 17.63 13.76 -1.03
C GLY A 116 16.21 13.42 -1.51
N GLY A 117 15.97 12.19 -1.92
CA GLY A 117 14.65 11.70 -2.28
C GLY A 117 13.81 11.36 -1.05
N GLY A 118 12.51 11.55 -1.15
CA GLY A 118 11.54 11.11 -0.15
C GLY A 118 11.33 9.61 -0.18
N ALA A 119 11.00 9.02 0.96
CA ALA A 119 10.74 7.60 1.08
C ALA A 119 9.25 7.25 0.93
N GLY A 120 8.96 5.99 0.65
CA GLY A 120 7.59 5.47 0.56
C GLY A 120 6.96 5.22 1.92
N GLY A 121 5.62 5.31 1.99
CA GLY A 121 4.82 4.87 3.11
C GLY A 121 4.58 3.37 3.08
N ALA A 122 4.31 2.77 4.24
CA ALA A 122 3.96 1.35 4.31
C ALA A 122 2.50 1.09 3.92
N THR A 123 2.26 -0.10 3.38
CA THR A 123 0.91 -0.64 3.20
C THR A 123 0.59 -1.59 4.35
N THR A 124 -0.45 -1.28 5.11
CA THR A 124 -0.78 -2.01 6.34
C THR A 124 -2.23 -2.44 6.36
N LEU A 125 -2.44 -3.67 6.82
CA LEU A 125 -3.75 -4.21 7.15
C LEU A 125 -3.91 -4.24 8.65
N PHE A 126 -5.04 -3.70 9.15
CA PHE A 126 -5.42 -3.71 10.55
C PHE A 126 -6.70 -4.52 10.72
N VAL A 127 -6.79 -5.21 11.84
CA VAL A 127 -8.03 -5.82 12.34
C VAL A 127 -8.31 -5.19 13.69
N ASP A 128 -9.46 -4.59 13.84
CA ASP A 128 -9.91 -3.89 15.06
C ASP A 128 -8.85 -2.91 15.59
N GLY A 129 -8.28 -2.12 14.67
CA GLY A 129 -7.25 -1.11 14.97
C GLY A 129 -5.83 -1.65 15.19
N SER A 130 -5.65 -2.97 15.29
CA SER A 130 -4.34 -3.61 15.46
C SER A 130 -3.74 -3.99 14.12
N ALA A 131 -2.50 -3.61 13.85
CA ALA A 131 -1.77 -4.02 12.63
C ALA A 131 -1.54 -5.54 12.64
N VAL A 132 -1.97 -6.24 11.60
CA VAL A 132 -1.79 -7.69 11.44
C VAL A 132 -0.80 -8.04 10.34
N ALA A 133 -0.62 -7.14 9.36
CA ALA A 133 0.37 -7.29 8.31
C ALA A 133 0.80 -5.92 7.81
N THR A 134 2.10 -5.72 7.58
CA THR A 134 2.65 -4.48 7.03
C THR A 134 3.72 -4.81 6.00
N ALA A 135 3.59 -4.25 4.81
CA ALA A 135 4.64 -4.19 3.81
C ALA A 135 5.34 -2.82 3.91
N GLY A 136 6.60 -2.81 4.26
CA GLY A 136 7.39 -1.60 4.50
C GLY A 136 7.55 -0.75 3.24
N GLY A 137 7.66 0.55 3.42
CA GLY A 137 7.98 1.49 2.36
C GLY A 137 9.46 1.47 1.97
N GLY A 138 9.75 1.75 0.71
CA GLY A 138 11.11 1.86 0.19
C GLY A 138 11.81 3.15 0.63
N ALA A 139 13.12 3.11 0.77
CA ALA A 139 13.95 4.25 1.15
C ALA A 139 14.17 5.25 0.00
N GLY A 140 14.37 6.52 0.33
CA GLY A 140 14.83 7.55 -0.62
C GLY A 140 16.31 7.44 -0.96
N GLY A 141 16.69 7.89 -2.15
CA GLY A 141 18.09 8.05 -2.56
C GLY A 141 18.66 9.39 -2.10
N GLY A 142 19.97 9.44 -1.82
CA GLY A 142 20.67 10.68 -1.49
C GLY A 142 20.87 11.59 -2.71
N GLY A 143 20.94 12.88 -2.49
CA GLY A 143 21.27 13.88 -3.52
C GLY A 143 22.74 13.85 -3.95
N ALA A 144 23.05 14.27 -5.18
CA ALA A 144 24.42 14.40 -5.64
C ALA A 144 25.11 15.59 -4.96
N GLY A 145 26.42 15.51 -4.82
CA GLY A 145 27.30 16.61 -4.50
C GLY A 145 28.19 16.95 -5.69
N GLN A 146 29.05 17.99 -5.54
CA GLN A 146 29.87 18.49 -6.62
C GLN A 146 30.80 17.41 -7.24
N PHE A 147 31.33 16.51 -6.45
CA PHE A 147 32.31 15.52 -6.88
C PHE A 147 31.86 14.06 -6.78
N SER A 148 30.69 13.79 -6.29
CA SER A 148 30.21 12.42 -6.17
C SER A 148 28.69 12.27 -6.31
N ASN A 149 28.29 11.11 -6.79
CA ASN A 149 26.89 10.71 -6.89
C ASN A 149 26.24 10.58 -5.50
N GLY A 150 24.94 10.74 -5.44
CA GLY A 150 24.16 10.38 -4.25
C GLY A 150 24.14 8.87 -4.02
N GLY A 151 24.09 8.45 -2.76
CA GLY A 151 23.91 7.06 -2.35
C GLY A 151 22.51 6.54 -2.66
N SER A 152 22.40 5.32 -3.17
CA SER A 152 21.10 4.70 -3.40
C SER A 152 20.43 4.28 -2.09
N GLY A 153 19.09 4.35 -2.06
CA GLY A 153 18.27 3.81 -0.98
C GLY A 153 18.52 2.32 -0.78
N ILE A 154 18.52 1.88 0.47
CA ILE A 154 18.90 0.53 0.88
C ILE A 154 17.66 -0.27 1.24
N ASN A 155 17.43 -1.37 0.53
CA ASN A 155 16.42 -2.37 0.85
C ASN A 155 16.94 -3.30 1.96
N THR A 156 16.97 -2.82 3.19
CA THR A 156 17.25 -3.71 4.33
C THR A 156 15.95 -3.99 5.05
N ASN A 157 15.74 -5.24 5.37
CA ASN A 157 14.70 -5.66 6.29
C ASN A 157 15.36 -6.11 7.60
N SER A 158 14.96 -5.48 8.69
CA SER A 158 15.03 -6.09 10.00
C SER A 158 13.59 -6.38 10.37
N ALA A 159 13.05 -7.54 9.96
CA ALA A 159 11.74 -7.96 10.42
C ALA A 159 11.75 -7.95 11.94
N THR A 160 11.00 -7.05 12.54
CA THR A 160 10.86 -6.97 13.98
C THR A 160 9.50 -7.53 14.38
N THR A 161 9.47 -8.16 15.53
CA THR A 161 8.24 -8.65 16.15
C THR A 161 7.47 -7.46 16.70
N ALA A 162 6.34 -7.12 16.04
CA ALA A 162 5.26 -6.29 16.55
C ALA A 162 5.66 -5.04 17.33
N SER A 163 6.07 -4.01 16.60
CA SER A 163 6.04 -2.64 17.10
C SER A 163 4.82 -1.91 16.52
N PRO A 164 4.17 -0.99 17.25
CA PRO A 164 3.15 -0.13 16.65
C PRO A 164 3.85 0.75 15.62
N GLY A 165 3.61 0.60 14.35
CA GLY A 165 4.27 1.26 13.22
C GLY A 165 4.99 2.57 13.55
N THR A 166 6.12 2.80 12.92
CA THR A 166 6.88 4.03 13.09
C THR A 166 7.11 4.74 11.76
N LEU A 167 7.18 6.08 11.85
CA LEU A 167 7.53 6.93 10.72
C LEU A 167 8.97 6.62 10.27
N GLY A 168 9.21 6.71 8.97
CA GLY A 168 10.59 6.77 8.47
C GLY A 168 11.26 8.06 8.91
N GLU A 169 12.54 7.98 9.23
CA GLU A 169 13.34 9.15 9.59
C GLU A 169 13.59 10.04 8.36
N ASP A 170 13.65 11.35 8.59
CA ASP A 170 14.01 12.30 7.53
C ASP A 170 15.50 12.16 7.16
N GLY A 171 15.82 12.44 5.91
CA GLY A 171 17.21 12.56 5.46
C GLY A 171 17.86 13.80 6.05
N ALA A 172 19.14 13.71 6.36
CA ALA A 172 19.88 14.84 6.92
C ALA A 172 20.13 15.95 5.89
N ASP A 173 19.94 17.20 6.29
CA ASP A 173 20.29 18.39 5.53
C ASP A 173 21.82 18.55 5.42
N HIS A 174 22.25 19.30 4.40
CA HIS A 174 23.65 19.72 4.27
C HIS A 174 23.79 21.25 4.16
N SER A 175 24.87 21.77 4.66
CA SER A 175 25.13 23.23 4.74
C SER A 175 26.19 23.75 3.76
N GLY A 176 26.86 22.90 2.98
CA GLY A 176 27.87 23.27 1.99
C GLY A 176 27.49 22.86 0.58
N ASP A 177 28.46 22.39 -0.25
CA ASP A 177 28.24 21.89 -1.61
C ASP A 177 27.81 20.41 -1.65
N GLY A 178 27.46 19.81 -0.52
CA GLY A 178 27.08 18.42 -0.41
C GLY A 178 25.59 18.18 -0.68
N GLY A 179 25.28 16.98 -1.11
CA GLY A 179 23.91 16.54 -1.34
C GLY A 179 23.16 16.22 -0.05
N GLY A 180 21.84 16.43 -0.04
CA GLY A 180 20.96 16.02 1.05
C GLY A 180 20.85 14.49 1.18
N GLY A 181 20.67 13.97 2.38
CA GLY A 181 20.45 12.54 2.64
C GLY A 181 19.10 12.05 2.14
N GLY A 182 19.00 10.81 1.73
CA GLY A 182 17.73 10.15 1.39
C GLY A 182 16.93 9.79 2.64
N ALA A 183 15.61 9.77 2.52
CA ALA A 183 14.71 9.47 3.62
C ALA A 183 14.58 7.99 3.93
N GLY A 184 14.18 7.65 5.15
CA GLY A 184 13.81 6.29 5.58
C GLY A 184 12.36 5.94 5.27
N GLY A 185 12.08 4.69 4.89
CA GLY A 185 10.74 4.18 4.60
C GLY A 185 9.89 4.00 5.86
N GLY A 186 8.56 4.19 5.73
CA GLY A 186 7.60 3.83 6.78
C GLY A 186 7.48 2.32 6.93
N GLY A 187 7.19 1.83 8.12
CA GLY A 187 7.05 0.38 8.33
C GLY A 187 6.54 0.01 9.72
N ALA A 188 6.60 -1.28 10.06
CA ALA A 188 6.41 -1.77 11.42
C ALA A 188 7.43 -1.09 12.34
N ASP A 189 8.69 -1.00 11.88
CA ASP A 189 9.66 -0.03 12.33
C ASP A 189 10.05 0.85 11.13
N GLY A 190 10.08 2.15 11.32
CA GLY A 190 10.52 3.10 10.30
C GLY A 190 12.01 2.93 9.98
N GLY A 191 12.34 3.06 8.72
CA GLY A 191 13.72 3.06 8.26
C GLY A 191 14.47 4.33 8.68
N LYS A 192 15.78 4.24 8.80
CA LYS A 192 16.63 5.39 9.10
C LYS A 192 16.86 6.27 7.89
N GLY A 193 16.89 7.58 8.11
CA GLY A 193 17.35 8.54 7.12
C GLY A 193 18.86 8.41 6.83
N GLY A 194 19.25 8.74 5.62
CA GLY A 194 20.62 8.80 5.17
C GLY A 194 21.31 10.08 5.67
N ALA A 195 22.62 10.03 5.85
CA ALA A 195 23.40 11.22 6.20
C ALA A 195 23.50 12.20 5.05
N GLY A 196 23.52 13.51 5.34
CA GLY A 196 23.93 14.52 4.36
C GLY A 196 25.40 14.32 3.95
N GLY A 197 25.73 14.72 2.74
CA GLY A 197 27.09 14.61 2.22
C GLY A 197 28.05 15.51 3.01
N SER A 198 29.29 15.05 3.20
CA SER A 198 30.33 15.86 3.86
C SER A 198 31.13 16.64 2.81
N GLY A 199 31.28 17.97 3.01
CA GLY A 199 31.96 18.81 2.01
C GLY A 199 31.20 18.75 0.68
N ASP A 200 31.90 18.46 -0.40
CA ASP A 200 31.38 18.45 -1.78
C ASP A 200 30.83 17.06 -2.21
N ASN A 201 30.63 16.16 -1.27
CA ASN A 201 30.17 14.80 -1.56
C ASN A 201 28.63 14.69 -1.62
N GLY A 202 28.15 13.67 -2.32
CA GLY A 202 26.75 13.32 -2.32
C GLY A 202 26.25 12.79 -0.97
N GLY A 203 24.97 12.97 -0.69
CA GLY A 203 24.31 12.42 0.50
C GLY A 203 24.16 10.91 0.44
N GLY A 204 24.08 10.26 1.59
CA GLY A 204 23.79 8.83 1.71
C GLY A 204 22.34 8.52 1.39
N GLY A 205 22.04 7.32 0.89
CA GLY A 205 20.67 6.82 0.79
C GLY A 205 20.11 6.45 2.17
N GLY A 206 18.78 6.52 2.31
CA GLY A 206 18.10 6.03 3.51
C GLY A 206 17.94 4.51 3.52
N TYR A 207 17.24 4.00 4.50
CA TYR A 207 16.92 2.58 4.71
C TYR A 207 15.41 2.36 4.62
N SER A 208 14.97 1.26 3.99
CA SER A 208 13.57 0.90 3.93
C SER A 208 12.98 0.59 5.30
N GLY A 209 11.66 0.80 5.45
CA GLY A 209 10.94 0.39 6.64
C GLY A 209 10.82 -1.13 6.73
N SER A 210 10.62 -1.63 7.96
CA SER A 210 10.49 -3.07 8.18
C SER A 210 9.08 -3.58 7.89
N ASN A 211 8.98 -4.89 7.64
CA ASN A 211 7.71 -5.59 7.47
C ASN A 211 7.17 -6.10 8.82
N LEU A 212 5.84 -6.19 8.92
CA LEU A 212 5.18 -7.06 9.88
C LEU A 212 4.59 -8.24 9.11
N VAL A 213 5.15 -9.43 9.33
CA VAL A 213 4.73 -10.64 8.64
C VAL A 213 3.91 -11.51 9.61
N PRO A 214 2.63 -11.80 9.32
CA PRO A 214 1.85 -12.71 10.14
C PRO A 214 2.50 -14.09 10.22
N SER A 215 2.23 -14.84 11.29
CA SER A 215 2.73 -16.22 11.41
C SER A 215 2.39 -17.05 10.16
N SER A 216 3.37 -17.79 9.64
CA SER A 216 3.30 -18.52 8.37
C SER A 216 2.98 -17.66 7.12
N GLY A 217 3.17 -16.36 7.19
CA GLY A 217 3.25 -15.47 6.04
C GLY A 217 4.64 -15.49 5.40
N SER A 218 4.80 -14.78 4.30
CA SER A 218 6.10 -14.58 3.63
C SER A 218 6.28 -13.15 3.18
N GLU A 219 7.52 -12.78 2.94
CA GLU A 219 7.91 -11.46 2.47
C GLU A 219 8.92 -11.55 1.32
N ASN A 220 9.00 -10.48 0.53
CA ASN A 220 10.03 -10.27 -0.48
C ASN A 220 10.30 -8.76 -0.63
N ASN A 221 11.50 -8.34 -0.27
CA ASN A 221 11.86 -6.92 -0.19
C ASN A 221 12.29 -6.32 -1.54
N GLY A 222 12.39 -7.13 -2.58
CA GLY A 222 12.88 -6.66 -3.87
C GLY A 222 14.39 -6.39 -3.88
N SER A 223 14.84 -5.71 -4.91
CA SER A 223 16.25 -5.35 -5.10
C SER A 223 16.39 -4.02 -5.83
N GLY A 224 17.10 -3.07 -5.25
CA GLY A 224 17.22 -1.73 -5.81
C GLY A 224 15.84 -1.09 -6.05
N THR A 225 15.55 -0.67 -7.27
CA THR A 225 14.25 -0.07 -7.64
C THR A 225 13.16 -1.08 -7.97
N ALA A 226 13.47 -2.38 -8.07
CA ALA A 226 12.54 -3.41 -8.49
C ALA A 226 11.88 -4.09 -7.28
N PRO A 227 10.53 -4.10 -7.18
CA PRO A 227 9.83 -4.82 -6.13
C PRO A 227 10.04 -6.34 -6.27
N GLY A 228 9.98 -7.05 -5.15
CA GLY A 228 10.21 -8.49 -5.12
C GLY A 228 9.16 -9.32 -5.84
N VAL A 229 7.95 -8.80 -5.99
CA VAL A 229 6.83 -9.44 -6.69
C VAL A 229 6.20 -8.44 -7.65
N THR A 230 6.16 -8.80 -8.93
CA THR A 230 5.65 -7.96 -10.04
C THR A 230 4.49 -8.58 -10.79
N SER A 231 3.88 -9.63 -10.23
CA SER A 231 2.73 -10.30 -10.81
C SER A 231 1.88 -10.95 -9.72
N LEU A 232 0.58 -10.77 -9.80
CA LEU A 232 -0.41 -11.51 -9.00
C LEU A 232 -1.58 -11.86 -9.89
N VAL A 233 -1.70 -13.13 -10.25
CA VAL A 233 -2.79 -13.65 -11.07
C VAL A 233 -3.70 -14.53 -10.21
N ILE A 234 -4.98 -14.18 -10.14
CA ILE A 234 -6.02 -14.93 -9.43
C ILE A 234 -7.16 -15.16 -10.41
N ASP A 235 -7.61 -16.41 -10.56
CA ASP A 235 -8.67 -16.79 -11.52
C ASP A 235 -8.43 -16.25 -12.94
N SER A 236 -7.17 -16.29 -13.41
CA SER A 236 -6.73 -15.77 -14.71
C SER A 236 -6.80 -14.25 -14.89
N VAL A 237 -7.02 -13.50 -13.84
CA VAL A 237 -7.03 -12.03 -13.83
C VAL A 237 -5.77 -11.50 -13.14
N GLN A 238 -5.08 -10.54 -13.78
CA GLN A 238 -3.92 -9.87 -13.20
C GLN A 238 -4.36 -8.77 -12.23
N TYR A 239 -3.89 -8.85 -10.99
CA TYR A 239 -4.21 -7.88 -9.92
C TYR A 239 -3.04 -6.95 -9.57
N TYR A 240 -1.79 -7.33 -9.86
CA TYR A 240 -0.65 -6.42 -9.70
C TYR A 240 -0.68 -5.31 -10.76
N ASP A 241 -0.48 -4.07 -10.35
CA ASP A 241 -0.37 -2.91 -11.24
C ASP A 241 1.10 -2.68 -11.64
N SER A 242 1.36 -2.57 -12.92
CA SER A 242 2.69 -2.21 -13.40
C SER A 242 3.10 -0.84 -12.85
N GLY A 243 4.23 -0.78 -12.15
CA GLY A 243 4.70 0.43 -11.48
C GLY A 243 4.35 0.51 -9.98
N ALA A 244 3.48 -0.35 -9.43
CA ALA A 244 3.28 -0.43 -7.99
C ALA A 244 4.59 -0.81 -7.29
N ALA A 245 4.91 -0.13 -6.20
CA ALA A 245 6.12 -0.33 -5.38
C ALA A 245 7.47 -0.17 -6.12
N VAL A 246 7.51 0.37 -7.33
CA VAL A 246 8.73 0.57 -8.11
C VAL A 246 9.43 1.86 -7.69
N GLY A 247 10.68 1.76 -7.22
CA GLY A 247 11.54 2.91 -6.93
C GLY A 247 11.96 3.66 -8.17
N THR A 248 12.37 4.91 -8.03
CA THR A 248 12.85 5.72 -9.15
C THR A 248 14.35 6.01 -9.07
N ALA A 249 14.99 6.10 -10.22
CA ALA A 249 16.38 6.54 -10.34
C ALA A 249 16.42 8.04 -10.62
N GLY A 250 17.33 8.76 -9.94
CA GLY A 250 17.58 10.19 -10.17
C GLY A 250 16.42 11.10 -9.72
N SER A 251 16.50 12.38 -10.12
CA SER A 251 15.68 13.49 -9.62
C SER A 251 14.26 13.59 -10.17
N SER A 252 13.84 12.71 -11.05
CA SER A 252 12.60 12.91 -11.79
C SER A 252 11.47 12.00 -11.31
N GLY A 253 10.44 12.60 -10.75
CA GLY A 253 9.14 11.99 -10.59
C GLY A 253 8.86 11.41 -9.21
N SER A 254 7.61 11.00 -9.02
CA SER A 254 7.17 10.25 -7.84
C SER A 254 7.44 8.77 -8.06
N ALA A 255 7.85 8.10 -6.99
CA ALA A 255 8.01 6.65 -6.98
C ALA A 255 6.63 5.95 -6.99
N GLY A 256 6.64 4.65 -7.26
CA GLY A 256 5.43 3.84 -7.33
C GLY A 256 4.71 3.77 -5.99
N ASN A 257 3.41 3.96 -6.02
CA ASN A 257 2.56 3.76 -4.85
C ASN A 257 2.48 2.27 -4.48
N GLY A 258 2.13 2.00 -3.25
CA GLY A 258 1.80 0.66 -2.80
C GLY A 258 0.49 0.12 -3.39
N LEU A 259 0.19 -1.11 -3.04
CA LEU A 259 -0.99 -1.84 -3.48
C LEU A 259 -1.42 -2.83 -2.40
N ALA A 260 -2.71 -3.05 -2.24
CA ALA A 260 -3.23 -4.15 -1.44
C ALA A 260 -4.27 -4.94 -2.23
N VAL A 261 -4.17 -6.28 -2.17
CA VAL A 261 -5.18 -7.19 -2.72
C VAL A 261 -5.58 -8.17 -1.64
N LEU A 262 -6.88 -8.24 -1.37
CA LEU A 262 -7.49 -9.12 -0.38
C LEU A 262 -8.44 -10.10 -1.05
N VAL A 263 -8.28 -11.39 -0.77
CA VAL A 263 -9.12 -12.46 -1.31
C VAL A 263 -9.86 -13.12 -0.16
N PHE A 264 -11.11 -12.78 0.02
CA PHE A 264 -11.95 -13.34 1.08
C PHE A 264 -12.50 -14.70 0.64
N THR A 265 -12.31 -15.72 1.46
CA THR A 265 -13.00 -17.00 1.34
C THR A 265 -14.30 -16.94 2.10
N VAL A 266 -15.38 -17.32 1.43
CA VAL A 266 -16.73 -17.25 1.98
C VAL A 266 -17.26 -18.65 2.22
N GLY A 267 -17.66 -18.94 3.46
CA GLY A 267 -18.38 -20.14 3.81
C GLY A 267 -19.90 -20.02 3.54
N VAL A 268 -20.55 -21.11 3.29
CA VAL A 268 -22.02 -21.14 3.24
C VAL A 268 -22.53 -21.06 4.67
N GLN A 269 -23.26 -19.98 4.98
CA GLN A 269 -23.89 -19.80 6.30
C GLN A 269 -25.24 -20.51 6.33
N ALA A 270 -25.22 -21.82 6.32
CA ALA A 270 -26.41 -22.64 6.50
C ALA A 270 -26.07 -23.83 7.37
N SER A 271 -26.95 -24.20 8.29
CA SER A 271 -26.80 -25.38 9.14
C SER A 271 -27.96 -26.32 8.91
N THR A 272 -27.71 -27.61 9.04
CA THR A 272 -28.75 -28.64 9.00
C THR A 272 -28.70 -29.48 10.28
N LYS A 273 -29.84 -29.99 10.72
CA LYS A 273 -29.93 -30.83 11.90
C LYS A 273 -29.76 -32.30 11.51
N VAL A 274 -28.64 -32.93 11.90
CA VAL A 274 -28.32 -34.32 11.60
C VAL A 274 -28.08 -35.05 12.92
N GLY A 275 -28.89 -36.09 13.17
CA GLY A 275 -28.77 -36.88 14.41
C GLY A 275 -29.01 -36.05 15.67
N GLY A 276 -29.87 -35.03 15.63
CA GLY A 276 -30.16 -34.15 16.77
C GLY A 276 -29.23 -32.97 16.98
N ALA A 277 -28.04 -32.95 16.33
CA ALA A 277 -27.08 -31.87 16.40
C ALA A 277 -27.13 -30.98 15.15
N TRP A 278 -26.96 -29.65 15.33
CA TRP A 278 -26.77 -28.71 14.22
C TRP A 278 -25.36 -28.89 13.63
N LYS A 279 -25.28 -29.03 12.31
CA LYS A 279 -24.02 -29.12 11.56
C LYS A 279 -24.03 -28.10 10.44
N ASP A 280 -22.92 -27.41 10.29
CA ASP A 280 -22.76 -26.43 9.22
C ASP A 280 -22.69 -27.11 7.87
N ILE A 281 -23.37 -26.50 6.89
CA ILE A 281 -23.35 -26.93 5.50
C ILE A 281 -22.18 -26.24 4.82
N THR A 282 -21.19 -27.02 4.37
CA THR A 282 -20.00 -26.51 3.70
C THR A 282 -20.21 -26.25 2.20
N SER A 283 -21.19 -26.91 1.59
CA SER A 283 -21.57 -26.68 0.20
C SER A 283 -23.00 -27.11 -0.07
N ILE A 284 -23.69 -26.43 -0.96
CA ILE A 284 -25.00 -26.79 -1.48
C ILE A 284 -24.84 -26.99 -2.99
N GLN A 285 -25.30 -28.12 -3.49
CA GLN A 285 -25.25 -28.43 -4.90
C GLN A 285 -26.64 -28.82 -5.42
N THR A 286 -26.94 -28.46 -6.65
CA THR A 286 -28.13 -28.89 -7.37
C THR A 286 -27.74 -29.56 -8.68
N LYS A 287 -28.55 -30.55 -9.11
CA LYS A 287 -28.33 -31.25 -10.37
C LYS A 287 -29.12 -30.56 -11.49
N VAL A 288 -28.42 -29.97 -12.45
CA VAL A 288 -29.01 -29.29 -13.60
C VAL A 288 -28.50 -29.97 -14.87
N SER A 289 -29.42 -30.45 -15.68
CA SER A 289 -29.11 -31.16 -16.96
C SER A 289 -28.08 -32.30 -16.79
N GLY A 290 -28.21 -33.05 -15.69
CA GLY A 290 -27.33 -34.20 -15.41
C GLY A 290 -26.01 -33.86 -14.70
N ALA A 291 -25.59 -32.61 -14.62
CA ALA A 291 -24.38 -32.16 -13.93
C ALA A 291 -24.68 -31.54 -12.57
N TRP A 292 -23.82 -31.82 -11.57
CA TRP A 292 -23.88 -31.14 -10.26
C TRP A 292 -23.32 -29.72 -10.39
N LYS A 293 -24.09 -28.72 -9.95
CA LYS A 293 -23.68 -27.32 -9.92
C LYS A 293 -23.80 -26.77 -8.51
N THR A 294 -22.81 -26.00 -8.08
CA THR A 294 -22.85 -25.31 -6.77
C THR A 294 -23.93 -24.24 -6.78
N VAL A 295 -24.74 -24.22 -5.74
CA VAL A 295 -25.73 -23.16 -5.49
C VAL A 295 -25.03 -21.98 -4.82
N THR A 296 -25.07 -20.83 -5.47
CA THR A 296 -24.38 -19.60 -5.00
C THR A 296 -25.29 -18.71 -4.16
N ALA A 297 -26.62 -18.87 -4.26
CA ALA A 297 -27.58 -18.10 -3.45
C ALA A 297 -28.85 -18.90 -3.22
N GLY A 298 -29.44 -18.73 -2.06
CA GLY A 298 -30.77 -19.26 -1.71
C GLY A 298 -31.63 -18.17 -1.11
N TYR A 299 -32.92 -18.20 -1.42
CA TYR A 299 -33.87 -17.24 -0.92
C TYR A 299 -35.08 -17.95 -0.30
N VAL A 300 -35.65 -17.34 0.74
CA VAL A 300 -36.90 -17.77 1.37
C VAL A 300 -37.91 -16.63 1.30
N LYS A 301 -39.19 -16.96 1.05
CA LYS A 301 -40.26 -15.99 1.03
C LYS A 301 -40.88 -15.87 2.44
N VAL A 302 -40.68 -14.73 3.09
CA VAL A 302 -41.24 -14.44 4.44
C VAL A 302 -42.12 -13.22 4.34
N SER A 303 -43.40 -13.38 4.75
CA SER A 303 -44.38 -12.31 4.72
C SER A 303 -44.52 -11.64 3.36
N GLY A 304 -44.47 -12.42 2.27
CA GLY A 304 -44.60 -11.93 0.91
C GLY A 304 -43.33 -11.39 0.24
N ALA A 305 -42.26 -11.14 0.99
CA ALA A 305 -40.98 -10.66 0.49
C ALA A 305 -39.94 -11.81 0.40
N TRP A 306 -39.13 -11.81 -0.67
CA TRP A 306 -37.97 -12.70 -0.78
C TRP A 306 -36.83 -12.20 0.09
N LYS A 307 -36.37 -13.02 1.03
CA LYS A 307 -35.19 -12.75 1.87
C LYS A 307 -34.09 -13.75 1.54
N ALA A 308 -32.85 -13.28 1.47
CA ALA A 308 -31.72 -14.16 1.28
C ALA A 308 -31.60 -15.11 2.46
N LEU A 309 -31.55 -16.41 2.17
CA LEU A 309 -31.25 -17.45 3.14
C LEU A 309 -29.74 -17.65 3.27
N PHE A 310 -29.07 -17.61 2.15
CA PHE A 310 -27.61 -17.53 2.01
C PHE A 310 -27.30 -16.89 0.65
N ASN A 311 -26.17 -16.22 0.57
CA ASN A 311 -25.69 -15.59 -0.66
C ASN A 311 -24.16 -15.71 -0.68
N SER A 312 -23.58 -16.13 -1.82
CA SER A 312 -22.14 -16.10 -2.02
C SER A 312 -21.63 -14.67 -2.29
N GLY A 313 -22.52 -13.73 -2.58
CA GLY A 313 -22.22 -12.31 -2.67
C GLY A 313 -22.33 -11.67 -1.29
N LEU A 314 -21.24 -11.57 -0.54
CA LEU A 314 -21.19 -10.79 0.67
C LEU A 314 -21.21 -9.30 0.30
N ASN A 315 -22.11 -8.54 0.90
CA ASN A 315 -22.07 -7.08 0.81
C ASN A 315 -21.06 -6.56 1.82
N PHE A 316 -19.91 -6.11 1.34
CA PHE A 316 -18.97 -5.37 2.15
C PHE A 316 -19.43 -3.92 2.25
N THR A 317 -19.60 -3.43 3.48
CA THR A 317 -19.73 -1.99 3.69
C THR A 317 -18.33 -1.40 3.70
N GLU A 318 -18.02 -0.59 2.71
CA GLU A 318 -16.74 0.09 2.57
C GLU A 318 -16.92 1.58 2.84
N THR A 319 -16.02 2.14 3.62
CA THR A 319 -15.88 3.58 3.81
C THR A 319 -14.42 3.98 3.65
N ALA A 320 -14.18 5.24 3.31
CA ALA A 320 -12.84 5.78 3.19
C ALA A 320 -12.74 7.12 3.93
N ALA A 321 -11.68 7.28 4.70
CA ALA A 321 -11.38 8.51 5.44
C ALA A 321 -9.94 8.95 5.17
N GLY A 322 -9.69 10.25 5.14
CA GLY A 322 -8.34 10.78 4.94
C GLY A 322 -7.37 10.34 6.03
N PHE A 323 -6.13 10.08 5.67
CA PHE A 323 -5.06 9.91 6.65
C PHE A 323 -4.86 11.22 7.41
N GLY A 324 -4.85 11.17 8.74
CA GLY A 324 -4.43 12.30 9.57
C GLY A 324 -3.01 12.72 9.15
N ASN A 325 -2.74 14.04 9.12
CA ASN A 325 -1.38 14.52 8.91
C ASN A 325 -0.64 14.47 10.26
N PRO A 326 0.34 13.56 10.47
CA PRO A 326 0.98 13.39 11.76
C PRO A 326 1.81 14.60 12.22
N ASN A 327 2.25 15.44 11.27
CA ASN A 327 3.19 16.52 11.59
C ASN A 327 2.61 17.93 11.57
N GLY A 328 1.29 18.10 11.42
CA GLY A 328 0.66 19.44 11.47
C GLY A 328 1.24 20.49 10.53
N ASN A 329 2.23 20.12 9.73
CA ASN A 329 2.90 21.03 8.82
C ASN A 329 2.10 21.11 7.52
N THR A 330 1.30 22.13 7.42
CA THR A 330 0.68 22.57 6.17
C THR A 330 1.76 23.24 5.29
N SER A 331 2.81 22.52 4.93
CA SER A 331 3.63 22.94 3.82
C SER A 331 2.77 22.79 2.58
N SER A 332 2.24 23.91 2.11
CA SER A 332 1.66 24.06 0.79
C SER A 332 2.77 23.92 -0.27
N GLY A 333 3.35 22.72 -0.34
CA GLY A 333 4.05 22.31 -1.53
C GLY A 333 3.01 22.31 -2.65
N THR A 334 3.17 23.15 -3.62
CA THR A 334 2.50 23.06 -4.92
C THR A 334 2.98 21.77 -5.59
N GLY A 335 2.62 20.63 -4.97
CA GLY A 335 2.71 19.34 -5.59
C GLY A 335 1.77 19.34 -6.76
N GLY A 336 2.30 19.06 -7.94
CA GLY A 336 1.53 18.99 -9.16
C GLY A 336 0.27 18.20 -8.94
N SER A 337 -0.86 18.80 -9.26
CA SER A 337 -2.17 18.20 -9.25
C SER A 337 -2.21 17.02 -10.22
N GLY A 338 -1.80 15.85 -9.74
CA GLY A 338 -2.30 14.59 -10.25
C GLY A 338 -3.73 14.45 -9.77
N GLY A 339 -4.62 15.27 -10.28
CA GLY A 339 -6.05 15.07 -10.14
C GLY A 339 -6.41 13.77 -10.83
N GLY A 340 -6.38 12.67 -10.09
CA GLY A 340 -7.10 11.47 -10.42
C GLY A 340 -8.58 11.73 -10.26
N GLY A 341 -9.13 12.64 -11.08
CA GLY A 341 -10.54 12.65 -11.33
C GLY A 341 -10.87 11.30 -11.96
N GLY A 342 -11.55 10.44 -11.23
CA GLY A 342 -12.10 9.22 -11.79
C GLY A 342 -13.01 9.58 -12.94
N CYS A 343 -12.46 9.62 -14.14
CA CYS A 343 -13.23 9.75 -15.36
C CYS A 343 -13.89 8.40 -15.57
N PHE A 344 -15.18 8.33 -15.38
CA PHE A 344 -15.97 7.23 -15.87
C PHE A 344 -15.90 7.23 -17.40
N ILE A 345 -15.58 6.06 -17.96
CA ILE A 345 -15.66 5.89 -19.42
C ILE A 345 -17.13 6.01 -19.82
N ALA A 346 -17.40 6.73 -20.95
CA ALA A 346 -18.75 6.82 -21.49
C ALA A 346 -19.37 5.43 -21.64
N GLY A 347 -20.60 5.25 -21.14
CA GLY A 347 -21.27 3.97 -21.08
C GLY A 347 -21.06 3.17 -19.79
N THR A 348 -20.24 3.63 -18.82
CA THR A 348 -20.17 3.02 -17.50
C THR A 348 -21.53 3.13 -16.83
N MET A 349 -22.09 1.97 -16.42
CA MET A 349 -23.40 1.93 -15.76
C MET A 349 -23.29 2.33 -14.29
N ILE A 350 -24.02 3.36 -13.89
CA ILE A 350 -24.12 3.82 -12.50
C ILE A 350 -25.42 3.33 -11.90
N SER A 351 -25.36 2.74 -10.70
CA SER A 351 -26.54 2.39 -9.92
C SER A 351 -27.17 3.66 -9.35
N MET A 352 -28.45 3.87 -9.60
CA MET A 352 -29.24 4.99 -9.10
C MET A 352 -29.92 4.60 -7.79
N ASN A 353 -30.27 5.60 -6.98
CA ASN A 353 -30.92 5.39 -5.67
C ASN A 353 -32.32 4.75 -5.78
N ASP A 354 -32.91 4.73 -6.97
CA ASP A 354 -34.18 4.06 -7.27
C ASP A 354 -34.02 2.60 -7.70
N GLY A 355 -32.79 2.06 -7.63
CA GLY A 355 -32.46 0.70 -8.04
C GLY A 355 -32.29 0.51 -9.56
N THR A 356 -32.36 1.56 -10.35
CA THR A 356 -32.10 1.52 -11.80
C THR A 356 -30.62 1.74 -12.09
N PHE A 357 -30.18 1.34 -13.30
CA PHE A 357 -28.83 1.64 -13.79
C PHE A 357 -28.94 2.60 -14.97
N LYS A 358 -28.10 3.63 -14.96
CA LYS A 358 -27.98 4.56 -16.10
C LYS A 358 -26.53 4.65 -16.57
N PRO A 359 -26.28 4.72 -17.90
CA PRO A 359 -24.94 4.95 -18.40
C PRO A 359 -24.51 6.39 -18.11
N VAL A 360 -23.18 6.56 -17.86
CA VAL A 360 -22.57 7.89 -17.84
C VAL A 360 -22.57 8.42 -19.27
N GLU A 361 -23.23 9.52 -19.51
CA GLU A 361 -23.18 10.25 -20.75
C GLU A 361 -22.04 11.28 -20.69
N GLN A 362 -21.41 11.55 -21.84
CA GLN A 362 -20.33 12.54 -21.96
C GLN A 362 -20.90 13.97 -21.89
#